data_052da45f48728c0523882300469647a4
#
_entry.id   052da45f48728c0523882300469647a4
#
_cell.length_a   1.000
_cell.length_b   1.000
_cell.length_c   1.000
_cell.angle_alpha   90.00
_cell.angle_beta   90.00
_cell.angle_gamma   90.00
#
_symmetry.space_group_name_H-M   'P 1'
#
loop_
_entity.id
_entity.type
_entity.pdbx_description
1 polymer ?
#
loop_
_entity_poly.entity_id
_entity_poly.type
_entity_poly.pdbx_seq_one_letter_code
_entity_poly.pdbx_strand_id
1 'polypeptide(L)'
;MDRMSIVGGQRLNGTIAISGAKNAALPLMIASLLTPERLTLKNVPSLADVTLLGRILRNHGVDLTIDGKRGNPTPHLGETFHLTARDIVDATAPYDLVSRMRASFWVLGPLVARCGEARVSMPGGCAIGTRPVDLHLTALKALGAEIDIDGGYVVAKAPRGLRGARVMLPKVSVGATHTLLMAASLAKGETLIENAAREP
;
A
#
# COMPACT_ATOMS: atom_id res chain seq x y z
N MET A 1 7.70 -31.67 0.32
CA MET A 1 6.52 -31.18 1.07
C MET A 1 6.95 -31.01 2.50
N ASP A 2 6.80 -29.80 3.03
CA ASP A 2 7.09 -29.54 4.44
C ASP A 2 6.03 -30.23 5.31
N ARG A 3 6.43 -30.78 6.44
CA ARG A 3 5.55 -31.47 7.37
C ARG A 3 5.60 -30.73 8.70
N MET A 4 4.44 -30.40 9.25
CA MET A 4 4.31 -29.82 10.59
C MET A 4 3.69 -30.87 11.50
N SER A 5 4.31 -31.13 12.66
CA SER A 5 3.75 -31.97 13.74
C SER A 5 3.45 -31.09 14.93
N ILE A 6 2.23 -31.18 15.44
CA ILE A 6 1.77 -30.34 16.56
C ILE A 6 1.31 -31.26 17.68
N VAL A 7 1.86 -31.07 18.88
CA VAL A 7 1.41 -31.71 20.10
C VAL A 7 0.78 -30.64 20.99
N GLY A 8 -0.53 -30.72 21.14
CA GLY A 8 -1.33 -29.79 21.97
C GLY A 8 -1.34 -30.14 23.45
N GLY A 9 -2.15 -29.39 24.23
CA GLY A 9 -2.42 -29.66 25.64
C GLY A 9 -1.44 -29.06 26.65
N GLN A 10 -0.38 -28.36 26.16
CA GLN A 10 0.56 -27.67 27.06
C GLN A 10 -0.03 -26.32 27.50
N ARG A 11 0.03 -26.03 28.81
CA ARG A 11 -0.31 -24.69 29.31
C ARG A 11 0.78 -23.70 28.91
N LEU A 12 0.40 -22.69 28.16
CA LEU A 12 1.31 -21.64 27.75
C LEU A 12 1.48 -20.60 28.87
N ASN A 13 2.73 -20.27 29.20
CA ASN A 13 3.10 -19.23 30.16
C ASN A 13 4.39 -18.55 29.69
N GLY A 14 4.39 -17.22 29.62
CA GLY A 14 5.54 -16.45 29.19
C GLY A 14 5.13 -15.13 28.53
N THR A 15 6.15 -14.40 28.06
CA THR A 15 6.00 -13.13 27.35
C THR A 15 6.54 -13.27 25.94
N ILE A 16 5.75 -12.86 24.95
CA ILE A 16 6.16 -12.84 23.55
C ILE A 16 6.14 -11.39 23.06
N ALA A 17 7.29 -10.92 22.53
CA ALA A 17 7.33 -9.65 21.84
C ALA A 17 6.62 -9.76 20.48
N ILE A 18 5.66 -8.87 20.23
CA ILE A 18 4.89 -8.86 19.00
C ILE A 18 5.68 -8.14 17.91
N SER A 19 5.87 -8.80 16.76
CA SER A 19 6.41 -8.17 15.55
C SER A 19 5.37 -7.25 14.90
N GLY A 20 5.83 -6.34 14.05
CA GLY A 20 4.94 -5.51 13.25
C GLY A 20 4.07 -6.33 12.31
N ALA A 21 2.87 -5.81 12.02
CA ALA A 21 1.90 -6.47 11.16
C ALA A 21 2.17 -6.18 9.67
N LYS A 22 2.12 -7.20 8.81
CA LYS A 22 2.22 -7.06 7.36
C LYS A 22 1.22 -6.04 6.80
N ASN A 23 -0.04 -6.19 7.21
CA ASN A 23 -1.13 -5.37 6.68
C ASN A 23 -1.07 -3.90 7.11
N ALA A 24 -0.35 -3.59 8.19
CA ALA A 24 -0.03 -2.22 8.58
C ALA A 24 1.23 -1.71 7.86
N ALA A 25 2.26 -2.53 7.71
CA ALA A 25 3.51 -2.14 7.07
C ALA A 25 3.31 -1.69 5.62
N LEU A 26 2.51 -2.44 4.84
CA LEU A 26 2.33 -2.16 3.41
C LEU A 26 1.73 -0.76 3.14
N PRO A 27 0.58 -0.35 3.70
CA PRO A 27 0.05 0.99 3.45
C PRO A 27 0.93 2.09 4.05
N LEU A 28 1.60 1.87 5.18
CA LEU A 28 2.52 2.83 5.77
C LEU A 28 3.75 3.05 4.88
N MET A 29 4.29 2.00 4.26
CA MET A 29 5.38 2.14 3.28
C MET A 29 4.93 2.94 2.06
N ILE A 30 3.72 2.68 1.54
CA ILE A 30 3.15 3.40 0.38
C ILE A 30 2.92 4.87 0.72
N ALA A 31 2.58 5.20 1.97
CA ALA A 31 2.40 6.58 2.41
C ALA A 31 3.67 7.45 2.25
N SER A 32 4.86 6.84 2.10
CA SER A 32 6.08 7.57 1.76
C SER A 32 6.00 8.32 0.43
N LEU A 33 5.14 7.88 -0.49
CA LEU A 33 4.90 8.56 -1.76
C LEU A 33 4.16 9.91 -1.61
N LEU A 34 3.55 10.18 -0.45
CA LEU A 34 2.76 11.40 -0.21
C LEU A 34 3.61 12.63 0.11
N THR A 35 4.87 12.45 0.49
CA THR A 35 5.74 13.53 0.95
C THR A 35 7.16 13.37 0.43
N PRO A 36 7.90 14.47 0.17
CA PRO A 36 9.33 14.41 -0.09
C PRO A 36 10.16 14.14 1.19
N GLU A 37 9.56 14.28 2.36
CA GLU A 37 10.21 14.12 3.63
C GLU A 37 10.48 12.65 3.97
N ARG A 38 11.48 12.43 4.82
CA ARG A 38 11.85 11.09 5.27
C ARG A 38 10.80 10.50 6.22
N LEU A 39 10.22 9.38 5.82
CA LEU A 39 9.38 8.54 6.68
C LEU A 39 10.22 7.45 7.34
N THR A 40 10.15 7.33 8.66
CA THR A 40 10.82 6.26 9.42
C THR A 40 9.79 5.32 10.02
N LEU A 41 9.81 4.06 9.60
CA LEU A 41 8.96 2.99 10.13
C LEU A 41 9.80 2.04 10.97
N LYS A 42 9.42 1.86 12.23
CA LYS A 42 10.05 0.92 13.15
C LYS A 42 9.23 -0.37 13.23
N ASN A 43 9.90 -1.46 13.60
CA ASN A 43 9.27 -2.77 13.78
C ASN A 43 8.58 -3.29 12.50
N VAL A 44 9.17 -3.05 11.34
CA VAL A 44 8.67 -3.58 10.05
C VAL A 44 9.01 -5.07 9.95
N PRO A 45 8.03 -5.96 9.71
CA PRO A 45 8.29 -7.39 9.65
C PRO A 45 9.09 -7.76 8.39
N SER A 46 10.03 -8.70 8.52
CA SER A 46 10.81 -9.23 7.39
C SER A 46 9.99 -10.28 6.64
N LEU A 47 9.28 -9.85 5.60
CA LEU A 47 8.37 -10.67 4.79
C LEU A 47 8.57 -10.43 3.29
N ALA A 48 8.26 -11.45 2.49
CA ALA A 48 8.38 -11.38 1.02
C ALA A 48 7.57 -10.22 0.43
N ASP A 49 6.34 -9.99 0.91
CA ASP A 49 5.46 -8.89 0.46
C ASP A 49 6.08 -7.52 0.75
N VAL A 50 6.69 -7.34 1.92
CA VAL A 50 7.37 -6.10 2.34
C VAL A 50 8.58 -5.84 1.44
N THR A 51 9.38 -6.89 1.17
CA THR A 51 10.53 -6.82 0.25
C THR A 51 10.09 -6.46 -1.17
N LEU A 52 9.00 -7.08 -1.65
CA LEU A 52 8.46 -6.81 -2.98
C LEU A 52 7.96 -5.36 -3.09
N LEU A 53 7.23 -4.88 -2.07
CA LEU A 53 6.78 -3.49 -2.05
C LEU A 53 7.95 -2.51 -2.04
N GLY A 54 9.02 -2.81 -1.32
CA GLY A 54 10.23 -2.00 -1.36
C GLY A 54 10.83 -1.87 -2.77
N ARG A 55 10.74 -2.91 -3.60
CA ARG A 55 11.16 -2.85 -5.02
C ARG A 55 10.23 -1.94 -5.84
N ILE A 56 8.91 -2.03 -5.62
CA ILE A 56 7.93 -1.18 -6.28
C ILE A 56 8.16 0.29 -5.93
N LEU A 57 8.39 0.60 -4.67
CA LEU A 57 8.65 1.97 -4.23
C LEU A 57 9.95 2.52 -4.82
N ARG A 58 11.01 1.70 -4.91
CA ARG A 58 12.25 2.09 -5.60
C ARG A 58 12.04 2.36 -7.09
N ASN A 59 11.15 1.66 -7.77
CA ASN A 59 10.78 1.96 -9.16
C ASN A 59 10.19 3.38 -9.30
N HIS A 60 9.48 3.85 -8.27
CA HIS A 60 8.95 5.22 -8.22
C HIS A 60 9.97 6.27 -7.75
N GLY A 61 11.20 5.88 -7.43
CA GLY A 61 12.27 6.80 -6.98
C GLY A 61 12.40 6.92 -5.46
N VAL A 62 11.75 6.04 -4.68
CA VAL A 62 11.92 6.06 -3.22
C VAL A 62 13.30 5.53 -2.85
N ASP A 63 14.08 6.37 -2.15
CA ASP A 63 15.28 5.92 -1.45
C ASP A 63 14.84 5.14 -0.20
N LEU A 64 15.19 3.86 -0.16
CA LEU A 64 14.85 2.96 0.93
C LEU A 64 16.12 2.37 1.53
N THR A 65 16.40 2.77 2.77
CA THR A 65 17.42 2.16 3.62
C THR A 65 16.77 1.37 4.76
N ILE A 66 17.40 0.26 5.13
CA ILE A 66 16.90 -0.67 6.14
C ILE A 66 17.98 -0.84 7.20
N ASP A 67 17.64 -0.43 8.42
CA ASP A 67 18.47 -0.67 9.59
C ASP A 67 17.95 -1.91 10.33
N GLY A 68 18.81 -2.88 10.47
CA GLY A 68 18.51 -4.14 11.14
C GLY A 68 19.57 -5.16 10.75
N LYS A 69 20.02 -5.95 11.70
CA LYS A 69 21.02 -7.00 11.40
C LYS A 69 20.34 -8.16 10.70
N ARG A 70 20.66 -8.40 9.43
CA ARG A 70 20.45 -9.73 8.82
C ARG A 70 21.10 -10.76 9.74
N GLY A 71 20.31 -11.67 10.30
CA GLY A 71 20.81 -12.68 11.24
C GLY A 71 20.73 -12.26 12.72
N ASN A 72 19.85 -11.32 13.08
CA ASN A 72 19.55 -11.01 14.47
C ASN A 72 19.06 -12.28 15.19
N PRO A 73 19.67 -12.66 16.35
CA PRO A 73 19.22 -13.80 17.14
C PRO A 73 17.81 -13.66 17.73
N THR A 74 17.20 -12.50 17.60
CA THR A 74 15.79 -12.25 17.93
C THR A 74 14.99 -12.00 16.65
N PRO A 75 14.55 -13.05 15.92
CA PRO A 75 13.83 -12.93 14.66
C PRO A 75 12.46 -12.23 14.78
N HIS A 76 12.05 -11.89 15.98
CA HIS A 76 10.78 -11.24 16.32
C HIS A 76 10.89 -9.71 16.44
N LEU A 77 12.10 -9.13 16.41
CA LEU A 77 12.29 -7.68 16.36
C LEU A 77 12.30 -7.27 14.90
N GLY A 78 11.29 -6.51 14.47
CA GLY A 78 11.19 -5.96 13.13
C GLY A 78 12.33 -4.99 12.81
N GLU A 79 12.53 -4.76 11.53
CA GLU A 79 13.54 -3.86 10.98
C GLU A 79 13.07 -2.41 11.04
N THR A 80 13.99 -1.45 10.98
CA THR A 80 13.67 -0.04 10.82
C THR A 80 13.87 0.36 9.37
N PHE A 81 12.81 0.86 8.74
CA PHE A 81 12.84 1.33 7.36
C PHE A 81 12.85 2.85 7.33
N HIS A 82 13.72 3.39 6.50
CA HIS A 82 13.79 4.82 6.18
C HIS A 82 13.46 4.98 4.70
N LEU A 83 12.35 5.66 4.42
CA LEU A 83 11.84 5.86 3.06
C LEU A 83 11.82 7.36 2.76
N THR A 84 12.41 7.75 1.64
CA THR A 84 12.43 9.16 1.21
C THR A 84 12.05 9.21 -0.28
N ALA A 85 10.96 9.88 -0.60
CA ALA A 85 10.47 10.07 -1.97
C ALA A 85 10.61 11.54 -2.36
N ARG A 86 11.84 12.06 -2.50
CA ARG A 86 12.06 13.48 -2.87
C ARG A 86 11.35 13.81 -4.17
N ASP A 87 11.64 13.03 -5.17
CA ASP A 87 11.03 13.14 -6.49
C ASP A 87 10.42 11.80 -6.88
N ILE A 88 9.26 11.83 -7.52
CA ILE A 88 8.69 10.64 -8.14
C ILE A 88 9.26 10.59 -9.56
N VAL A 89 10.16 9.65 -9.81
CA VAL A 89 10.87 9.52 -11.10
C VAL A 89 10.04 8.80 -12.16
N ASP A 90 9.11 7.95 -11.74
CA ASP A 90 8.19 7.23 -12.61
C ASP A 90 6.85 7.01 -11.90
N ALA A 91 5.77 7.50 -12.47
CA ALA A 91 4.41 7.28 -11.97
C ALA A 91 3.76 6.01 -12.55
N THR A 92 4.56 5.15 -13.22
CA THR A 92 4.10 3.87 -13.77
C THR A 92 4.49 2.72 -12.86
N ALA A 93 3.52 1.91 -12.45
CA ALA A 93 3.74 0.63 -11.77
C ALA A 93 3.51 -0.53 -12.77
N PRO A 94 4.60 -1.19 -13.25
CA PRO A 94 4.52 -2.16 -14.32
C PRO A 94 3.95 -3.50 -13.86
N TYR A 95 3.42 -4.28 -14.82
CA TYR A 95 2.77 -5.57 -14.59
C TYR A 95 3.62 -6.56 -13.78
N ASP A 96 4.91 -6.67 -14.10
CA ASP A 96 5.83 -7.62 -13.45
C ASP A 96 5.94 -7.43 -11.94
N LEU A 97 5.75 -6.21 -11.48
CA LEU A 97 5.76 -5.87 -10.06
C LEU A 97 4.36 -5.97 -9.43
N VAL A 98 3.33 -5.43 -10.12
CA VAL A 98 1.97 -5.34 -9.58
C VAL A 98 1.27 -6.69 -9.53
N SER A 99 1.49 -7.55 -10.53
CA SER A 99 0.82 -8.85 -10.65
C SER A 99 1.11 -9.80 -9.48
N ARG A 100 2.24 -9.62 -8.81
CA ARG A 100 2.69 -10.51 -7.73
C ARG A 100 2.04 -10.22 -6.37
N MET A 101 1.51 -9.01 -6.18
CA MET A 101 0.94 -8.60 -4.90
C MET A 101 -0.15 -7.55 -5.12
N ARG A 102 -1.37 -7.84 -4.67
CA ARG A 102 -2.50 -6.92 -4.83
C ARG A 102 -2.30 -5.55 -4.18
N ALA A 103 -1.66 -5.50 -3.00
CA ALA A 103 -1.43 -4.25 -2.28
C ALA A 103 -0.58 -3.25 -3.09
N SER A 104 0.18 -3.71 -4.09
CA SER A 104 0.91 -2.85 -5.02
C SER A 104 0.02 -1.90 -5.80
N PHE A 105 -1.26 -2.25 -6.00
CA PHE A 105 -2.23 -1.37 -6.66
C PHE A 105 -2.54 -0.10 -5.86
N TRP A 106 -2.32 -0.11 -4.55
CA TRP A 106 -2.61 1.05 -3.69
C TRP A 106 -1.71 2.26 -3.98
N VAL A 107 -0.57 2.08 -4.68
CA VAL A 107 0.29 3.20 -5.11
C VAL A 107 -0.44 4.17 -6.04
N LEU A 108 -1.54 3.73 -6.68
CA LEU A 108 -2.35 4.57 -7.57
C LEU A 108 -2.84 5.84 -6.86
N GLY A 109 -3.32 5.71 -5.61
CA GLY A 109 -3.85 6.84 -4.83
C GLY A 109 -2.82 7.95 -4.61
N PRO A 110 -1.70 7.68 -3.93
CA PRO A 110 -0.68 8.70 -3.68
C PRO A 110 -0.01 9.20 -4.96
N LEU A 111 0.20 8.36 -5.97
CA LEU A 111 0.81 8.81 -7.23
C LEU A 111 -0.08 9.83 -7.96
N VAL A 112 -1.37 9.53 -8.17
CA VAL A 112 -2.27 10.49 -8.83
C VAL A 112 -2.45 11.76 -8.01
N ALA A 113 -2.47 11.66 -6.69
CA ALA A 113 -2.61 12.81 -5.80
C ALA A 113 -1.38 13.73 -5.85
N ARG A 114 -0.17 13.16 -5.91
CA ARG A 114 1.08 13.92 -5.87
C ARG A 114 1.56 14.36 -7.26
N CYS A 115 1.44 13.48 -8.28
CA CYS A 115 1.97 13.73 -9.62
C CYS A 115 0.91 14.29 -10.57
N GLY A 116 -0.38 14.25 -10.23
CA GLY A 116 -1.48 14.60 -11.13
C GLY A 116 -1.80 13.51 -12.15
N GLU A 117 -0.96 12.48 -12.28
CA GLU A 117 -1.21 11.31 -13.12
C GLU A 117 -0.53 10.07 -12.54
N ALA A 118 -1.07 8.89 -12.86
CA ALA A 118 -0.46 7.61 -12.53
C ALA A 118 -0.94 6.53 -13.52
N ARG A 119 -0.06 5.57 -13.81
CA ARG A 119 -0.34 4.41 -14.66
C ARG A 119 0.02 3.13 -13.91
N VAL A 120 -0.97 2.41 -13.46
CA VAL A 120 -0.77 1.21 -12.62
C VAL A 120 -1.38 0.00 -13.30
N SER A 121 -0.59 -1.06 -13.49
CA SER A 121 -1.09 -2.30 -14.05
C SER A 121 -2.26 -2.85 -13.22
N MET A 122 -3.22 -3.48 -13.88
CA MET A 122 -4.23 -4.27 -13.19
C MET A 122 -3.54 -5.38 -12.39
N PRO A 123 -3.94 -5.60 -11.14
CA PRO A 123 -3.35 -6.68 -10.35
C PRO A 123 -3.69 -8.03 -10.97
N GLY A 124 -2.71 -8.92 -11.03
CA GLY A 124 -2.92 -10.30 -11.47
C GLY A 124 -3.96 -11.03 -10.60
N GLY A 125 -4.48 -12.15 -11.09
CA GLY A 125 -5.36 -13.02 -10.32
C GLY A 125 -4.66 -13.53 -9.06
N CYS A 126 -5.39 -13.61 -7.95
CA CYS A 126 -4.90 -14.23 -6.72
C CYS A 126 -5.47 -15.65 -6.61
N ALA A 127 -4.74 -16.58 -6.00
CA ALA A 127 -5.20 -17.95 -5.72
C ALA A 127 -6.53 -18.01 -4.92
N ILE A 128 -6.91 -16.91 -4.30
CA ILE A 128 -8.15 -16.77 -3.51
C ILE A 128 -9.35 -16.24 -4.35
N GLY A 129 -9.13 -15.89 -5.63
CA GLY A 129 -10.17 -15.44 -6.58
C GLY A 129 -9.99 -14.01 -7.11
N THR A 130 -10.90 -13.61 -7.99
CA THR A 130 -10.95 -12.26 -8.55
C THR A 130 -11.30 -11.25 -7.47
N ARG A 131 -10.44 -10.28 -7.27
CA ARG A 131 -10.70 -9.16 -6.36
C ARG A 131 -10.75 -7.88 -7.17
N PRO A 132 -11.93 -7.39 -7.51
CA PRO A 132 -12.09 -6.22 -8.36
C PRO A 132 -11.46 -4.98 -7.71
N VAL A 133 -10.95 -4.07 -8.54
CA VAL A 133 -10.40 -2.77 -8.12
C VAL A 133 -11.40 -1.62 -8.26
N ASP A 134 -12.64 -1.95 -8.63
CA ASP A 134 -13.74 -1.02 -8.90
C ASP A 134 -13.96 0.01 -7.79
N LEU A 135 -13.89 -0.41 -6.52
CA LEU A 135 -14.05 0.48 -5.37
C LEU A 135 -12.93 1.52 -5.27
N HIS A 136 -11.69 1.13 -5.61
CA HIS A 136 -10.57 2.07 -5.64
C HIS A 136 -10.78 3.13 -6.73
N LEU A 137 -11.23 2.69 -7.92
CA LEU A 137 -11.47 3.60 -9.05
C LEU A 137 -12.65 4.52 -8.79
N THR A 138 -13.74 3.99 -8.23
CA THR A 138 -14.92 4.80 -7.83
C THR A 138 -14.53 5.86 -6.81
N ALA A 139 -13.73 5.50 -5.82
CA ALA A 139 -13.24 6.42 -4.79
C ALA A 139 -12.40 7.56 -5.38
N LEU A 140 -11.47 7.24 -6.30
CA LEU A 140 -10.63 8.25 -6.96
C LEU A 140 -11.44 9.15 -7.91
N LYS A 141 -12.42 8.60 -8.64
CA LYS A 141 -13.34 9.39 -9.46
C LYS A 141 -14.15 10.38 -8.62
N ALA A 142 -14.59 9.99 -7.44
CA ALA A 142 -15.30 10.88 -6.52
C ALA A 142 -14.44 12.07 -6.06
N LEU A 143 -13.11 11.89 -5.97
CA LEU A 143 -12.16 12.98 -5.72
C LEU A 143 -11.81 13.79 -6.98
N GLY A 144 -12.42 13.50 -8.12
CA GLY A 144 -12.24 14.23 -9.39
C GLY A 144 -11.14 13.67 -10.30
N ALA A 145 -10.66 12.45 -10.06
CA ALA A 145 -9.76 11.80 -11.01
C ALA A 145 -10.52 11.31 -12.24
N GLU A 146 -9.93 11.53 -13.41
CA GLU A 146 -10.30 10.92 -14.67
C GLU A 146 -9.62 9.55 -14.75
N ILE A 147 -10.41 8.48 -14.98
CA ILE A 147 -9.89 7.11 -14.98
C ILE A 147 -10.22 6.45 -16.30
N ASP A 148 -9.20 5.92 -16.94
CA ASP A 148 -9.28 5.09 -18.14
C ASP A 148 -8.57 3.74 -17.93
N ILE A 149 -8.84 2.76 -18.80
CA ILE A 149 -8.17 1.46 -18.83
C ILE A 149 -7.57 1.28 -20.22
N ASP A 150 -6.26 1.27 -20.26
CA ASP A 150 -5.49 1.15 -21.49
C ASP A 150 -4.45 0.02 -21.40
N GLY A 151 -4.52 -0.94 -22.31
CA GLY A 151 -3.55 -2.05 -22.40
C GLY A 151 -3.37 -2.85 -21.11
N GLY A 152 -4.43 -3.02 -20.29
CA GLY A 152 -4.35 -3.72 -19.00
C GLY A 152 -3.83 -2.85 -17.84
N TYR A 153 -3.70 -1.55 -18.06
CA TYR A 153 -3.34 -0.57 -17.04
C TYR A 153 -4.52 0.34 -16.71
N VAL A 154 -4.64 0.68 -15.45
CA VAL A 154 -5.44 1.82 -15.00
C VAL A 154 -4.60 3.08 -15.18
N VAL A 155 -5.12 4.01 -15.96
CA VAL A 155 -4.57 5.35 -16.16
C VAL A 155 -5.45 6.33 -15.41
N ALA A 156 -4.91 6.94 -14.36
CA ALA A 156 -5.61 7.94 -13.57
C ALA A 156 -4.99 9.31 -13.79
N LYS A 157 -5.81 10.33 -14.05
CA LYS A 157 -5.36 11.72 -14.26
C LYS A 157 -6.16 12.67 -13.39
N ALA A 158 -5.49 13.64 -12.82
CA ALA A 158 -6.08 14.72 -12.05
C ALA A 158 -5.41 16.06 -12.43
N PRO A 159 -5.64 16.58 -13.66
CA PRO A 159 -4.91 17.74 -14.20
C PRO A 159 -5.14 19.03 -13.38
N ARG A 160 -6.23 19.08 -12.63
CA ARG A 160 -6.55 20.19 -11.71
C ARG A 160 -6.27 19.86 -10.24
N GLY A 161 -5.60 18.74 -9.97
CA GLY A 161 -5.44 18.13 -8.66
C GLY A 161 -6.74 17.51 -8.15
N LEU A 162 -6.61 16.63 -7.16
CA LEU A 162 -7.76 16.02 -6.48
C LEU A 162 -8.47 17.04 -5.58
N ARG A 163 -9.78 16.85 -5.39
CA ARG A 163 -10.62 17.69 -4.55
C ARG A 163 -11.34 16.84 -3.52
N GLY A 164 -11.46 17.40 -2.31
CA GLY A 164 -12.25 16.79 -1.25
C GLY A 164 -13.70 16.59 -1.64
N ALA A 165 -14.28 15.49 -1.21
CA ALA A 165 -15.65 15.10 -1.53
C ALA A 165 -16.23 14.22 -0.42
N ARG A 166 -17.56 14.12 -0.39
CA ARG A 166 -18.25 13.10 0.39
C ARG A 166 -18.27 11.80 -0.41
N VAL A 167 -17.61 10.77 0.09
CA VAL A 167 -17.44 9.47 -0.60
C VAL A 167 -18.02 8.37 0.27
N MET A 168 -19.10 7.75 -0.17
CA MET A 168 -19.65 6.57 0.47
C MET A 168 -19.17 5.32 -0.27
N LEU A 169 -18.47 4.44 0.43
CA LEU A 169 -18.11 3.14 -0.12
C LEU A 169 -19.33 2.20 -0.06
N PRO A 170 -19.75 1.57 -1.18
CA PRO A 170 -20.96 0.73 -1.22
C PRO A 170 -20.82 -0.53 -0.35
N LYS A 171 -19.59 -0.94 -0.05
CA LYS A 171 -19.25 -1.98 0.91
C LYS A 171 -17.92 -1.65 1.58
N VAL A 172 -17.73 -2.14 2.80
CA VAL A 172 -16.45 -2.01 3.52
C VAL A 172 -15.34 -2.68 2.73
N SER A 173 -14.26 -1.95 2.50
CA SER A 173 -13.07 -2.43 1.80
C SER A 173 -11.81 -1.79 2.36
N VAL A 174 -10.95 -2.59 2.98
CA VAL A 174 -9.67 -2.12 3.55
C VAL A 174 -8.81 -1.46 2.47
N GLY A 175 -8.61 -2.14 1.33
CA GLY A 175 -7.78 -1.60 0.24
C GLY A 175 -8.31 -0.30 -0.35
N ALA A 176 -9.62 -0.20 -0.62
CA ALA A 176 -10.23 1.03 -1.13
C ALA A 176 -10.14 2.17 -0.10
N THR A 177 -10.33 1.87 1.19
CA THR A 177 -10.15 2.85 2.26
C THR A 177 -8.71 3.38 2.31
N HIS A 178 -7.69 2.52 2.22
CA HIS A 178 -6.29 2.93 2.16
C HIS A 178 -6.01 3.85 0.95
N THR A 179 -6.47 3.45 -0.25
CA THR A 179 -6.28 4.26 -1.46
C THR A 179 -6.94 5.63 -1.31
N LEU A 180 -8.19 5.65 -0.80
CA LEU A 180 -8.95 6.90 -0.63
C LEU A 180 -8.33 7.80 0.43
N LEU A 181 -7.90 7.26 1.59
CA LEU A 181 -7.22 8.02 2.63
C LEU A 181 -5.95 8.69 2.11
N MET A 182 -5.10 7.93 1.41
CA MET A 182 -3.87 8.45 0.84
C MET A 182 -4.13 9.51 -0.24
N ALA A 183 -5.09 9.30 -1.12
CA ALA A 183 -5.44 10.28 -2.14
C ALA A 183 -6.06 11.55 -1.52
N ALA A 184 -6.94 11.39 -0.54
CA ALA A 184 -7.63 12.49 0.13
C ALA A 184 -6.67 13.38 0.94
N SER A 185 -5.56 12.82 1.48
CA SER A 185 -4.60 13.58 2.27
C SER A 185 -3.89 14.70 1.50
N LEU A 186 -3.84 14.62 0.16
CA LEU A 186 -3.31 15.66 -0.72
C LEU A 186 -4.41 16.36 -1.55
N ALA A 187 -5.66 15.97 -1.41
CA ALA A 187 -6.77 16.63 -2.10
C ALA A 187 -7.07 18.02 -1.50
N LYS A 188 -7.53 18.94 -2.33
CA LYS A 188 -7.91 20.28 -1.89
C LYS A 188 -9.32 20.27 -1.26
N GLY A 189 -9.42 20.72 -0.02
CA GLY A 189 -10.68 20.77 0.72
C GLY A 189 -10.90 19.57 1.63
N GLU A 190 -12.09 19.45 2.19
CA GLU A 190 -12.45 18.39 3.13
C GLU A 190 -12.95 17.15 2.39
N THR A 191 -12.56 15.98 2.89
CA THR A 191 -13.07 14.68 2.42
C THR A 191 -13.75 13.95 3.57
N LEU A 192 -15.00 13.57 3.36
CA LEU A 192 -15.77 12.73 4.26
C LEU A 192 -15.88 11.32 3.68
N ILE A 193 -15.32 10.33 4.37
CA ILE A 193 -15.37 8.92 3.95
C ILE A 193 -16.37 8.17 4.81
N GLU A 194 -17.44 7.69 4.19
CA GLU A 194 -18.47 6.91 4.84
C GLU A 194 -18.31 5.43 4.51
N ASN A 195 -18.67 4.57 5.46
CA ASN A 195 -18.50 3.11 5.37
C ASN A 195 -17.04 2.68 5.14
N ALA A 196 -16.10 3.44 5.71
CA ALA A 196 -14.68 3.10 5.70
C ALA A 196 -14.40 1.82 6.49
N ALA A 197 -13.36 1.07 6.09
CA ALA A 197 -12.85 -0.03 6.89
C ALA A 197 -12.27 0.50 8.22
N ARG A 198 -12.50 -0.23 9.29
CA ARG A 198 -12.08 0.11 10.67
C ARG A 198 -11.23 -1.02 11.27
N GLU A 199 -10.50 -1.69 10.42
CA GLU A 199 -9.58 -2.76 10.80
C GLU A 199 -8.41 -2.20 11.62
N PRO A 200 -7.93 -2.93 12.65
CA PRO A 200 -6.73 -2.57 13.40
C PRO A 200 -5.46 -2.77 12.58
#